data_5b656307360adfa6edf375ba141ccd08
#
_entry.id   5b656307360adfa6edf375ba141ccd08
#
_cell.length_a   1.000
_cell.length_b   1.000
_cell.length_c   1.000
_cell.angle_alpha   90.00
_cell.angle_beta   90.00
_cell.angle_gamma   90.00
#
_symmetry.space_group_name_H-M   'P 1'
#
loop_
_entity.id
_entity.type
_entity.pdbx_description
1 polymer ?
#
loop_
_entity_poly.entity_id
_entity_poly.type
_entity_poly.pdbx_seq_one_letter_code
_entity_poly.pdbx_strand_id
1 'polypeptide(L)'
;KVDNIKFIDCQTVHIFSIGKGGKHNRTVLKGIVAVAKLKEYISRAEKMNNDFLLTKAEARVPDGLHYCRAMCAQITYNAVLQDMENDPAKRAEYIQKIKDEFKRCGRKLKENLDKPYRLRGYNREAALSIGKPVVYDRVAAMYVSLFILHHFRTDTTILHYLVK
;
A
#
# COMPACT_ATOMS: atom_id res chain seq x y z
N LYS A 1 6.00 16.55 1.68
CA LYS A 1 7.03 17.50 2.13
C LYS A 1 7.98 16.81 3.08
N VAL A 2 9.19 17.33 3.20
CA VAL A 2 10.23 16.81 4.13
C VAL A 2 9.73 16.84 5.57
N ASP A 3 9.07 17.89 6.00
CA ASP A 3 8.51 18.07 7.36
C ASP A 3 7.51 17.00 7.79
N ASN A 4 6.97 16.26 6.84
CA ASN A 4 6.02 15.17 7.09
C ASN A 4 6.70 13.84 7.42
N ILE A 5 8.01 13.82 7.61
CA ILE A 5 8.81 12.61 7.81
C ILE A 5 9.36 12.62 9.24
N LYS A 6 9.04 11.57 10.00
CA LYS A 6 9.51 11.40 11.38
C LYS A 6 10.32 10.11 11.50
N PHE A 7 11.60 10.24 11.77
CA PHE A 7 12.45 9.10 12.10
C PHE A 7 12.13 8.62 13.52
N ILE A 8 11.86 7.33 13.67
CA ILE A 8 11.60 6.68 14.95
C ILE A 8 12.88 6.04 15.46
N ASP A 9 13.60 5.35 14.56
CA ASP A 9 14.91 4.74 14.80
C ASP A 9 15.69 4.62 13.47
N CYS A 10 16.81 3.90 13.48
CA CYS A 10 17.64 3.71 12.28
C CYS A 10 17.00 2.82 11.20
N GLN A 11 15.92 2.12 11.51
CA GLN A 11 15.22 1.19 10.63
C GLN A 11 13.76 1.56 10.37
N THR A 12 13.22 2.55 11.07
CA THR A 12 11.79 2.87 11.04
C THR A 12 11.55 4.36 10.86
N VAL A 13 10.76 4.69 9.86
CA VAL A 13 10.34 6.07 9.57
C VAL A 13 8.83 6.12 9.38
N HIS A 14 8.20 7.10 10.00
CA HIS A 14 6.81 7.44 9.75
C HIS A 14 6.72 8.59 8.75
N ILE A 15 5.96 8.39 7.68
CA ILE A 15 5.69 9.40 6.66
C ILE A 15 4.21 9.77 6.76
N PHE A 16 3.94 11.04 7.02
CA PHE A 16 2.59 11.56 7.12
C PHE A 16 2.18 12.23 5.82
N SER A 17 0.95 12.02 5.40
CA SER A 17 0.40 12.67 4.21
C SER A 17 -1.07 13.01 4.39
N ILE A 18 -1.50 14.06 3.71
CA ILE A 18 -2.92 14.41 3.63
C ILE A 18 -3.41 13.96 2.26
N GLY A 19 -4.32 13.00 2.25
CA GLY A 19 -4.94 12.46 1.03
C GLY A 19 -6.14 13.27 0.58
N LYS A 20 -6.77 12.83 -0.51
CA LYS A 20 -7.98 13.42 -1.05
C LYS A 20 -9.08 13.50 0.02
N GLY A 21 -9.71 14.66 0.15
CA GLY A 21 -10.74 14.91 1.18
C GLY A 21 -10.21 15.12 2.58
N GLY A 22 -8.95 15.60 2.73
CA GLY A 22 -8.36 15.97 4.03
C GLY A 22 -7.99 14.78 4.91
N LYS A 23 -7.92 13.56 4.36
CA LYS A 23 -7.62 12.36 5.15
C LYS A 23 -6.14 12.31 5.53
N HIS A 24 -5.89 12.20 6.83
CA HIS A 24 -4.54 12.00 7.36
C HIS A 24 -4.14 10.52 7.22
N ASN A 25 -3.07 10.28 6.47
CA ASN A 25 -2.49 8.96 6.28
C ASN A 25 -1.11 8.89 6.94
N ARG A 26 -0.76 7.72 7.46
CA ARG A 26 0.57 7.40 7.98
C ARG A 26 1.10 6.17 7.27
N THR A 27 2.19 6.33 6.55
CA THR A 27 2.95 5.21 5.96
C THR A 27 4.15 4.92 6.85
N VAL A 28 4.43 3.65 7.13
CA VAL A 28 5.60 3.22 7.88
C VAL A 28 6.59 2.60 6.90
N LEU A 29 7.74 3.26 6.74
CA LEU A 29 8.88 2.71 5.98
C LEU A 29 9.78 1.97 6.97
N LYS A 30 10.14 0.73 6.62
CA LYS A 30 11.02 -0.12 7.44
C LYS A 30 12.22 -0.62 6.64
N GLY A 31 13.32 -0.83 7.35
CA GLY A 31 14.56 -1.38 6.82
C GLY A 31 15.68 -0.36 6.70
N ILE A 32 16.88 -0.76 7.11
CA ILE A 32 18.09 0.09 7.16
C ILE A 32 18.37 0.74 5.81
N VAL A 33 18.36 -0.06 4.72
CA VAL A 33 18.65 0.42 3.36
C VAL A 33 17.62 1.45 2.90
N ALA A 34 16.33 1.17 3.12
CA ALA A 34 15.25 2.07 2.73
C ALA A 34 15.30 3.39 3.51
N VAL A 35 15.60 3.34 4.80
CA VAL A 35 15.75 4.53 5.65
C VAL A 35 16.99 5.33 5.28
N ALA A 36 18.12 4.66 5.00
CA ALA A 36 19.33 5.33 4.52
C ALA A 36 19.08 6.08 3.20
N LYS A 37 18.41 5.40 2.25
CA LYS A 37 18.06 6.01 0.97
C LYS A 37 17.14 7.22 1.12
N LEU A 38 16.16 7.13 2.03
CA LEU A 38 15.29 8.28 2.33
C LEU A 38 16.07 9.47 2.88
N LYS A 39 17.07 9.24 3.77
CA LYS A 39 17.96 10.29 4.29
C LYS A 39 18.75 10.98 3.17
N GLU A 40 19.25 10.23 2.18
CA GLU A 40 19.92 10.80 1.02
C GLU A 40 19.00 11.75 0.24
N TYR A 41 17.74 11.35 0.01
CA TYR A 41 16.74 12.21 -0.67
C TYR A 41 16.42 13.47 0.13
N ILE A 42 16.33 13.37 1.47
CA ILE A 42 16.09 14.53 2.34
C ILE A 42 17.28 15.49 2.25
N SER A 43 18.51 15.01 2.49
CA SER A 43 19.73 15.84 2.40
C SER A 43 19.87 16.52 1.04
N ARG A 44 19.50 15.85 -0.03
CA ARG A 44 19.49 16.46 -1.38
C ARG A 44 18.44 17.56 -1.48
N ALA A 45 17.22 17.32 -0.99
CA ALA A 45 16.15 18.32 -1.01
C ALA A 45 16.54 19.58 -0.20
N GLU A 46 17.12 19.39 0.99
CA GLU A 46 17.62 20.49 1.84
C GLU A 46 18.71 21.32 1.12
N LYS A 47 19.70 20.65 0.49
CA LYS A 47 20.76 21.34 -0.30
C LYS A 47 20.19 22.14 -1.46
N MET A 48 19.09 21.70 -2.03
CA MET A 48 18.39 22.36 -3.15
C MET A 48 17.34 23.39 -2.67
N ASN A 49 17.22 23.61 -1.38
CA ASN A 49 16.17 24.41 -0.75
C ASN A 49 14.77 24.04 -1.26
N ASN A 50 14.49 22.73 -1.34
CA ASN A 50 13.26 22.15 -1.87
C ASN A 50 12.47 21.44 -0.78
N ASP A 51 11.25 21.85 -0.53
CA ASP A 51 10.34 21.22 0.42
C ASP A 51 9.95 19.78 0.06
N PHE A 52 10.18 19.34 -1.19
CA PHE A 52 9.76 18.06 -1.70
C PHE A 52 10.96 17.13 -1.94
N LEU A 53 10.80 15.85 -1.64
CA LEU A 53 11.82 14.83 -1.85
C LEU A 53 12.22 14.64 -3.32
N LEU A 54 11.28 14.84 -4.24
CA LEU A 54 11.45 14.69 -5.67
C LEU A 54 11.21 16.02 -6.37
N THR A 55 12.00 16.31 -7.37
CA THR A 55 11.74 17.38 -8.32
C THR A 55 10.55 17.05 -9.22
N LYS A 56 9.99 18.07 -9.89
CA LYS A 56 8.92 17.84 -10.87
C LYS A 56 9.36 16.90 -12.02
N ALA A 57 10.63 16.94 -12.41
CA ALA A 57 11.16 16.06 -13.45
C ALA A 57 11.24 14.60 -12.96
N GLU A 58 11.75 14.36 -11.76
CA GLU A 58 11.84 13.02 -11.17
C GLU A 58 10.47 12.41 -10.85
N ALA A 59 9.47 13.22 -10.56
CA ALA A 59 8.09 12.77 -10.37
C ALA A 59 7.40 12.38 -11.68
N ARG A 60 7.97 12.73 -12.84
CA ARG A 60 7.49 12.34 -14.19
C ARG A 60 8.09 11.00 -14.59
N VAL A 61 7.69 9.92 -13.93
CA VAL A 61 8.06 8.56 -14.38
C VAL A 61 7.27 8.19 -15.65
N PRO A 62 7.85 7.40 -16.57
CA PRO A 62 7.23 7.09 -17.87
C PRO A 62 5.80 6.58 -17.77
N ASP A 63 5.55 5.65 -16.85
CA ASP A 63 4.23 5.04 -16.62
C ASP A 63 3.42 5.73 -15.51
N GLY A 64 3.92 6.85 -14.99
CA GLY A 64 3.32 7.64 -13.93
C GLY A 64 3.42 7.02 -12.53
N LEU A 65 3.14 7.84 -11.52
CA LEU A 65 3.14 7.41 -10.11
C LEU A 65 2.10 6.33 -9.83
N HIS A 66 1.06 6.23 -10.66
CA HIS A 66 0.04 5.19 -10.52
C HIS A 66 0.60 3.79 -10.79
N TYR A 67 1.49 3.65 -11.76
CA TYR A 67 2.22 2.41 -12.03
C TYR A 67 3.08 1.99 -10.83
N CYS A 68 3.87 2.91 -10.27
CA CYS A 68 4.65 2.64 -9.07
C CYS A 68 3.76 2.18 -7.90
N ARG A 69 2.60 2.79 -7.72
CA ARG A 69 1.62 2.37 -6.70
C ARG A 69 1.08 0.97 -6.98
N ALA A 70 0.80 0.64 -8.24
CA ALA A 70 0.33 -0.69 -8.64
C ALA A 70 1.41 -1.75 -8.39
N MET A 71 2.67 -1.47 -8.74
CA MET A 71 3.78 -2.37 -8.43
C MET A 71 3.93 -2.60 -6.92
N CYS A 72 3.93 -1.54 -6.12
CA CYS A 72 4.00 -1.68 -4.66
C CYS A 72 2.82 -2.50 -4.10
N ALA A 73 1.62 -2.29 -4.65
CA ALA A 73 0.44 -3.05 -4.26
C ALA A 73 0.58 -4.54 -4.59
N GLN A 74 1.06 -4.89 -5.79
CA GLN A 74 1.27 -6.28 -6.23
C GLN A 74 2.36 -6.97 -5.40
N ILE A 75 3.51 -6.32 -5.20
CA ILE A 75 4.62 -6.86 -4.40
C ILE A 75 4.13 -7.12 -2.96
N THR A 76 3.45 -6.16 -2.34
CA THR A 76 2.95 -6.33 -0.97
C THR A 76 1.86 -7.40 -0.88
N TYR A 77 0.96 -7.47 -1.87
CA TYR A 77 -0.06 -8.50 -1.92
C TYR A 77 0.55 -9.92 -1.93
N ASN A 78 1.54 -10.13 -2.80
CA ASN A 78 2.24 -11.42 -2.91
C ASN A 78 3.03 -11.75 -1.64
N ALA A 79 3.70 -10.77 -1.03
CA ALA A 79 4.42 -10.97 0.23
C ALA A 79 3.47 -11.37 1.37
N VAL A 80 2.32 -10.73 1.49
CA VAL A 80 1.31 -11.09 2.51
C VAL A 80 0.74 -12.50 2.26
N LEU A 81 0.51 -12.88 1.00
CA LEU A 81 0.10 -14.26 0.67
C LEU A 81 1.14 -15.27 1.11
N GLN A 82 2.40 -15.03 0.74
CA GLN A 82 3.52 -15.92 1.08
C GLN A 82 3.71 -16.04 2.59
N ASP A 83 3.59 -14.95 3.34
CA ASP A 83 3.64 -14.98 4.81
C ASP A 83 2.53 -15.86 5.40
N MET A 84 1.30 -15.76 4.88
CA MET A 84 0.15 -16.56 5.36
C MET A 84 0.23 -18.04 4.93
N GLU A 85 0.90 -18.32 3.80
CA GLU A 85 1.17 -19.70 3.34
C GLU A 85 2.26 -20.36 4.17
N ASN A 86 3.31 -19.62 4.51
CA ASN A 86 4.43 -20.12 5.31
C ASN A 86 4.07 -20.30 6.79
N ASP A 87 3.19 -19.48 7.32
CA ASP A 87 2.75 -19.51 8.72
C ASP A 87 1.25 -19.17 8.83
N PRO A 88 0.38 -20.16 9.08
CA PRO A 88 -1.05 -19.96 9.23
C PRO A 88 -1.44 -18.94 10.33
N ALA A 89 -0.60 -18.77 11.37
CA ALA A 89 -0.84 -17.79 12.43
C ALA A 89 -0.78 -16.34 11.90
N LYS A 90 -0.02 -16.09 10.83
CA LYS A 90 0.07 -14.78 10.19
C LYS A 90 -1.26 -14.26 9.68
N ARG A 91 -2.15 -15.15 9.24
CA ARG A 91 -3.49 -14.75 8.81
C ARG A 91 -4.26 -14.03 9.93
N ALA A 92 -4.22 -14.56 11.15
CA ALA A 92 -4.86 -13.94 12.30
C ALA A 92 -4.22 -12.59 12.67
N GLU A 93 -2.88 -12.51 12.59
CA GLU A 93 -2.17 -11.23 12.80
C GLU A 93 -2.57 -10.16 11.78
N TYR A 94 -2.66 -10.49 10.49
CA TYR A 94 -3.08 -9.56 9.46
C TYR A 94 -4.54 -9.11 9.66
N ILE A 95 -5.43 -10.03 10.00
CA ILE A 95 -6.83 -9.71 10.31
C ILE A 95 -6.90 -8.75 11.51
N GLN A 96 -6.10 -8.99 12.56
CA GLN A 96 -6.07 -8.11 13.72
C GLN A 96 -5.57 -6.71 13.36
N LYS A 97 -4.47 -6.59 12.60
CA LYS A 97 -3.96 -5.30 12.09
C LYS A 97 -5.01 -4.54 11.28
N ILE A 98 -5.76 -5.24 10.43
CA ILE A 98 -6.85 -4.65 9.66
C ILE A 98 -7.95 -4.09 10.58
N LYS A 99 -8.40 -4.88 11.57
CA LYS A 99 -9.42 -4.46 12.53
C LYS A 99 -8.97 -3.24 13.35
N ASP A 100 -7.73 -3.24 13.81
CA ASP A 100 -7.15 -2.13 14.57
C ASP A 100 -7.10 -0.84 13.74
N GLU A 101 -6.74 -0.95 12.45
CA GLU A 101 -6.71 0.20 11.55
C GLU A 101 -8.11 0.75 11.27
N PHE A 102 -9.11 -0.12 11.09
CA PHE A 102 -10.50 0.32 10.98
C PHE A 102 -10.97 1.04 12.24
N LYS A 103 -10.66 0.49 13.42
CA LYS A 103 -10.98 1.09 14.72
C LYS A 103 -10.29 2.44 14.90
N ARG A 104 -8.98 2.52 14.58
CA ARG A 104 -8.18 3.75 14.64
C ARG A 104 -8.79 4.87 13.79
N CYS A 105 -9.35 4.50 12.64
CA CYS A 105 -9.98 5.45 11.71
C CYS A 105 -11.46 5.70 11.97
N GLY A 106 -12.03 5.20 13.06
CA GLY A 106 -13.45 5.35 13.39
C GLY A 106 -14.40 4.70 12.37
N ARG A 107 -13.93 3.64 11.65
CA ARG A 107 -14.69 2.98 10.59
C ARG A 107 -15.10 1.56 11.00
N LYS A 108 -16.20 1.09 10.43
CA LYS A 108 -16.65 -0.30 10.58
C LYS A 108 -16.15 -1.15 9.42
N LEU A 109 -15.52 -2.28 9.73
CA LEU A 109 -15.19 -3.30 8.75
C LEU A 109 -16.49 -4.05 8.38
N LYS A 110 -16.95 -3.87 7.14
CA LYS A 110 -18.19 -4.51 6.63
C LYS A 110 -17.91 -5.76 5.80
N GLU A 111 -16.66 -5.92 5.32
CA GLU A 111 -16.28 -7.03 4.48
C GLU A 111 -15.97 -8.28 5.29
N ASN A 112 -16.45 -9.45 4.81
CA ASN A 112 -16.07 -10.73 5.38
C ASN A 112 -14.70 -11.14 4.86
N LEU A 113 -13.67 -11.08 5.70
CA LEU A 113 -12.29 -11.39 5.36
C LEU A 113 -12.02 -12.89 5.17
N ASP A 114 -12.90 -13.78 5.66
CA ASP A 114 -12.74 -15.23 5.51
C ASP A 114 -13.14 -15.74 4.13
N LYS A 115 -13.89 -14.94 3.37
CA LYS A 115 -14.31 -15.29 2.03
C LYS A 115 -13.41 -14.63 0.99
N PRO A 116 -12.88 -15.38 0.00
CA PRO A 116 -12.10 -14.78 -1.07
C PRO A 116 -12.94 -13.82 -1.92
N TYR A 117 -12.28 -12.84 -2.53
CA TYR A 117 -12.90 -11.99 -3.55
C TYR A 117 -12.86 -12.68 -4.91
N ARG A 118 -14.00 -12.79 -5.57
CA ARG A 118 -14.12 -13.42 -6.90
C ARG A 118 -14.52 -12.37 -7.93
N LEU A 119 -13.75 -12.26 -9.01
CA LEU A 119 -14.12 -11.45 -10.15
C LEU A 119 -15.36 -12.04 -10.84
N ARG A 120 -16.22 -11.17 -11.38
CA ARG A 120 -17.47 -11.55 -12.06
C ARG A 120 -17.60 -10.79 -13.37
N GLY A 121 -18.43 -11.34 -14.30
CA GLY A 121 -18.75 -10.72 -15.57
C GLY A 121 -17.52 -10.24 -16.32
N TYR A 122 -17.60 -9.07 -16.91
CA TYR A 122 -16.54 -8.45 -17.70
C TYR A 122 -15.17 -8.44 -17.03
N ASN A 123 -15.09 -8.13 -15.73
CA ASN A 123 -13.81 -8.10 -15.01
C ASN A 123 -13.15 -9.49 -14.93
N ARG A 124 -13.94 -10.55 -14.83
CA ARG A 124 -13.45 -11.94 -14.87
C ARG A 124 -12.87 -12.27 -16.23
N GLU A 125 -13.59 -11.96 -17.29
CA GLU A 125 -13.15 -12.22 -18.66
C GLU A 125 -11.90 -11.42 -19.01
N ALA A 126 -11.87 -10.16 -18.67
CA ALA A 126 -10.70 -9.29 -18.86
C ALA A 126 -9.46 -9.81 -18.10
N ALA A 127 -9.60 -10.29 -16.86
CA ALA A 127 -8.50 -10.88 -16.12
C ALA A 127 -7.98 -12.15 -16.79
N LEU A 128 -8.87 -13.04 -17.22
CA LEU A 128 -8.50 -14.28 -17.91
C LEU A 128 -7.76 -14.00 -19.22
N SER A 129 -8.19 -13.02 -19.99
CA SER A 129 -7.56 -12.67 -21.28
C SER A 129 -6.09 -12.21 -21.15
N ILE A 130 -5.69 -11.73 -19.98
CA ILE A 130 -4.32 -11.31 -19.69
C ILE A 130 -3.59 -12.25 -18.72
N GLY A 131 -4.13 -13.46 -18.50
CA GLY A 131 -3.52 -14.48 -17.62
C GLY A 131 -3.49 -14.14 -16.14
N LYS A 132 -4.37 -13.25 -15.67
CA LYS A 132 -4.45 -12.85 -14.26
C LYS A 132 -5.42 -13.74 -13.48
N PRO A 133 -5.20 -13.90 -12.16
CA PRO A 133 -6.13 -14.63 -11.30
C PRO A 133 -7.54 -14.03 -11.32
N VAL A 134 -8.54 -14.86 -11.11
CA VAL A 134 -9.94 -14.43 -10.96
C VAL A 134 -10.45 -14.55 -9.51
N VAL A 135 -9.60 -15.07 -8.62
CA VAL A 135 -9.87 -15.21 -7.18
C VAL A 135 -8.71 -14.58 -6.42
N TYR A 136 -9.02 -13.71 -5.48
CA TYR A 136 -8.05 -12.97 -4.68
C TYR A 136 -8.32 -13.20 -3.19
N ASP A 137 -7.25 -13.35 -2.40
CA ASP A 137 -7.37 -13.38 -0.95
C ASP A 137 -7.78 -12.00 -0.43
N ARG A 138 -8.85 -11.97 0.37
CA ARG A 138 -9.42 -10.70 0.84
C ARG A 138 -8.62 -10.07 1.97
N VAL A 139 -7.93 -10.87 2.78
CA VAL A 139 -7.06 -10.36 3.86
C VAL A 139 -5.88 -9.63 3.24
N ALA A 140 -5.19 -10.26 2.29
CA ALA A 140 -4.05 -9.64 1.59
C ALA A 140 -4.48 -8.38 0.83
N ALA A 141 -5.61 -8.43 0.10
CA ALA A 141 -6.11 -7.27 -0.64
C ALA A 141 -6.55 -6.11 0.28
N MET A 142 -7.19 -6.40 1.42
CA MET A 142 -7.56 -5.38 2.40
C MET A 142 -6.33 -4.79 3.10
N TYR A 143 -5.33 -5.61 3.41
CA TYR A 143 -4.06 -5.11 3.96
C TYR A 143 -3.39 -4.11 3.02
N VAL A 144 -3.26 -4.45 1.74
CA VAL A 144 -2.75 -3.54 0.70
C VAL A 144 -3.60 -2.27 0.59
N SER A 145 -4.93 -2.43 0.61
CA SER A 145 -5.87 -1.32 0.57
C SER A 145 -5.63 -0.29 1.67
N LEU A 146 -5.39 -0.75 2.89
CA LEU A 146 -5.22 0.10 4.06
C LEU A 146 -3.84 0.71 4.16
N PHE A 147 -2.79 -0.13 4.04
CA PHE A 147 -1.43 0.24 4.44
C PHE A 147 -0.56 0.75 3.27
N ILE A 148 -0.93 0.42 2.03
CA ILE A 148 -0.19 0.84 0.83
C ILE A 148 -0.96 1.91 0.05
N LEU A 149 -2.26 1.67 -0.19
CA LEU A 149 -3.07 2.52 -1.04
C LEU A 149 -3.92 3.55 -0.28
N HIS A 150 -4.09 3.35 1.03
CA HIS A 150 -4.87 4.20 1.93
C HIS A 150 -6.34 4.40 1.50
N HIS A 151 -6.90 3.30 0.96
CA HIS A 151 -8.34 3.30 0.72
C HIS A 151 -9.13 2.36 1.55
N PHE A 152 -10.14 2.10 1.92
CA PHE A 152 -10.83 1.13 2.76
C PHE A 152 -11.71 0.19 1.92
N ARG A 153 -11.22 -0.24 0.75
CA ARG A 153 -12.02 -1.00 -0.23
C ARG A 153 -11.16 -2.02 -0.98
N THR A 154 -11.48 -3.31 -0.80
CA THR A 154 -10.79 -4.40 -1.50
C THR A 154 -11.08 -4.44 -3.00
N ASP A 155 -12.33 -4.17 -3.40
CA ASP A 155 -12.72 -4.14 -4.80
C ASP A 155 -11.89 -3.15 -5.64
N THR A 156 -11.73 -1.93 -5.15
CA THR A 156 -10.89 -0.90 -5.79
C THR A 156 -9.44 -1.35 -5.88
N THR A 157 -8.89 -1.95 -4.82
CA THR A 157 -7.52 -2.47 -4.80
C THR A 157 -7.34 -3.55 -5.87
N ILE A 158 -8.22 -4.53 -5.91
CA ILE A 158 -8.14 -5.65 -6.85
C ILE A 158 -8.29 -5.15 -8.29
N LEU A 159 -9.35 -4.42 -8.60
CA LEU A 159 -9.68 -4.04 -9.97
C LEU A 159 -8.69 -3.05 -10.60
N HIS A 160 -8.10 -2.16 -9.81
CA HIS A 160 -7.27 -1.08 -10.35
C HIS A 160 -5.77 -1.26 -10.12
N TYR A 161 -5.34 -2.20 -9.24
CA TYR A 161 -3.94 -2.37 -8.87
C TYR A 161 -3.43 -3.80 -8.97
N LEU A 162 -4.27 -4.83 -8.79
CA LEU A 162 -3.83 -6.22 -8.84
C LEU A 162 -4.14 -6.92 -10.17
N VAL A 163 -5.24 -6.57 -10.81
CA VAL A 163 -5.64 -7.14 -12.11
C VAL A 163 -4.89 -6.48 -13.27
N LYS A 164 -4.57 -5.20 -13.18
CA LYS A 164 -3.92 -4.40 -14.24
C LYS A 164 -2.45 -4.70 -14.39
#